data_b9b3108a6cf458dd2a4b62f208a5d370
#
_entry.id   b9b3108a6cf458dd2a4b62f208a5d370
#
_cell.length_a   1.000
_cell.length_b   1.000
_cell.length_c   1.000
_cell.angle_alpha   90.00
_cell.angle_beta   90.00
_cell.angle_gamma   90.00
#
_symmetry.space_group_name_H-M   'P 1'
#
loop_
_entity.id
_entity.type
_entity.pdbx_description
1 polymer ?
#
loop_
_entity_poly.entity_id
_entity_poly.type
_entity_poly.pdbx_seq_one_letter_code
_entity_poly.pdbx_strand_id
1 'polypeptide(L)'
;MGLAPYPWLERPAEVLSKLLDKQPGGVLIYGPRGCGVFELASRFAAAVVCQHPVDGAPCGICEECKLIFSGNHPDLRYVLSETEAALHPEPWNGKFGEIPKGKSLSKQILIEQVRGIGEYLSVTAHRAGHRAVVIYPADSMSGDQSSALLKTLEEPPEGAVLILVADDINSILPTIRSRCQLVRCTPPTREQGIAYLKSQKVRNPEGEL
;
A
#
# COMPACT_ATOMS: atom_id res chain seq x y z
N MET A 1 -2.05 -4.71 -17.43
CA MET A 1 -2.40 -3.52 -16.59
C MET A 1 -1.11 -3.09 -15.93
N GLY A 2 -0.61 -1.88 -16.15
CA GLY A 2 0.70 -1.46 -15.61
C GLY A 2 0.70 -1.26 -14.09
N LEU A 3 1.89 -1.15 -13.47
CA LEU A 3 2.04 -0.88 -12.04
C LEU A 3 1.50 0.52 -11.68
N ALA A 4 1.75 1.55 -12.49
CA ALA A 4 1.23 2.89 -12.27
C ALA A 4 -0.31 2.93 -12.42
N PRO A 5 -1.07 3.29 -11.37
CA PRO A 5 -2.51 3.47 -11.46
C PRO A 5 -2.90 4.73 -12.26
N TYR A 6 -2.03 5.74 -12.24
CA TYR A 6 -2.23 7.05 -12.87
C TYR A 6 -0.98 7.50 -13.61
N PRO A 7 -1.09 8.30 -14.70
CA PRO A 7 0.06 8.73 -15.51
C PRO A 7 1.17 9.46 -14.72
N TRP A 8 0.81 10.25 -13.73
CA TRP A 8 1.80 10.98 -12.90
C TRP A 8 2.55 10.10 -11.90
N LEU A 9 2.17 8.82 -11.77
CA LEU A 9 2.83 7.83 -10.90
C LEU A 9 3.73 6.85 -11.68
N GLU A 10 3.95 7.05 -12.98
CA GLU A 10 4.84 6.19 -13.78
C GLU A 10 6.25 6.11 -13.20
N ARG A 11 6.83 7.26 -12.86
CA ARG A 11 8.19 7.33 -12.29
C ARG A 11 8.31 6.63 -10.92
N PRO A 12 7.43 6.86 -9.93
CA PRO A 12 7.38 6.05 -8.71
C PRO A 12 7.18 4.55 -8.97
N ALA A 13 6.33 4.19 -9.93
CA ALA A 13 6.09 2.80 -10.31
C ALA A 13 7.35 2.12 -10.88
N GLU A 14 8.13 2.80 -11.72
CA GLU A 14 9.43 2.30 -12.22
C GLU A 14 10.42 2.04 -11.08
N VAL A 15 10.45 2.90 -10.06
CA VAL A 15 11.29 2.67 -8.88
C VAL A 15 10.83 1.42 -8.13
N LEU A 16 9.53 1.27 -7.91
CA LEU A 16 8.95 0.10 -7.24
C LEU A 16 9.18 -1.19 -8.03
N SER A 17 9.04 -1.15 -9.36
CA SER A 17 9.33 -2.30 -10.22
C SER A 17 10.76 -2.83 -10.03
N LYS A 18 11.75 -1.95 -9.92
CA LYS A 18 13.14 -2.33 -9.65
C LYS A 18 13.38 -2.85 -8.22
N LEU A 19 12.47 -2.55 -7.29
CA LEU A 19 12.55 -3.04 -5.92
C LEU A 19 11.98 -4.46 -5.79
N LEU A 20 11.13 -4.92 -6.71
CA LEU A 20 10.62 -6.31 -6.68
C LEU A 20 11.75 -7.34 -6.69
N ASP A 21 12.75 -7.15 -7.53
CA ASP A 21 13.89 -8.07 -7.64
C ASP A 21 14.80 -8.02 -6.40
N LYS A 22 14.83 -6.87 -5.71
CA LYS A 22 15.68 -6.65 -4.53
C LYS A 22 15.03 -7.09 -3.23
N GLN A 23 13.72 -7.22 -3.21
CA GLN A 23 12.90 -7.59 -2.05
C GLN A 23 13.30 -6.87 -0.76
N PRO A 24 13.22 -5.53 -0.71
CA PRO A 24 13.57 -4.80 0.50
C PRO A 24 12.57 -5.15 1.61
N GLY A 25 13.06 -5.33 2.83
CA GLY A 25 12.20 -5.61 3.99
C GLY A 25 11.20 -4.49 4.29
N GLY A 26 11.53 -3.23 3.94
CA GLY A 26 10.66 -2.07 4.13
C GLY A 26 10.65 -1.12 2.93
N VAL A 27 9.47 -0.67 2.54
CA VAL A 27 9.24 0.37 1.52
C VAL A 27 8.31 1.43 2.12
N LEU A 28 8.67 2.70 2.02
CA LEU A 28 7.81 3.83 2.39
C LEU A 28 7.43 4.62 1.14
N ILE A 29 6.17 4.49 0.74
CA ILE A 29 5.58 5.22 -0.38
C ILE A 29 4.83 6.40 0.18
N TYR A 30 5.16 7.62 -0.25
CA TYR A 30 4.59 8.82 0.35
C TYR A 30 4.31 9.92 -0.68
N GLY A 31 3.28 10.70 -0.40
CA GLY A 31 2.89 11.86 -1.23
C GLY A 31 1.56 12.42 -0.79
N PRO A 32 1.18 13.62 -1.26
CA PRO A 32 -0.06 14.25 -0.86
C PRO A 32 -1.29 13.36 -1.07
N ARG A 33 -2.22 13.45 -0.12
CA ARG A 33 -3.49 12.71 -0.19
C ARG A 33 -4.20 12.96 -1.53
N GLY A 34 -4.79 11.92 -2.10
CA GLY A 34 -5.51 12.00 -3.36
C GLY A 34 -4.65 11.86 -4.61
N CYS A 35 -3.32 11.79 -4.51
CA CYS A 35 -2.48 11.59 -5.69
C CYS A 35 -2.32 10.10 -6.11
N GLY A 36 -2.98 9.16 -5.42
CA GLY A 36 -2.98 7.74 -5.78
C GLY A 36 -1.89 6.91 -5.11
N VAL A 37 -1.38 7.35 -3.95
CA VAL A 37 -0.29 6.67 -3.22
C VAL A 37 -0.72 5.29 -2.76
N PHE A 38 -1.93 5.18 -2.20
CA PHE A 38 -2.48 3.91 -1.71
C PHE A 38 -2.73 2.91 -2.85
N GLU A 39 -3.27 3.37 -3.96
CA GLU A 39 -3.51 2.56 -5.16
C GLU A 39 -2.21 2.01 -5.73
N LEU A 40 -1.16 2.85 -5.78
CA LEU A 40 0.17 2.42 -6.21
C LEU A 40 0.76 1.37 -5.26
N ALA A 41 0.67 1.61 -3.96
CA ALA A 41 1.13 0.68 -2.92
C ALA A 41 0.40 -0.66 -2.99
N SER A 42 -0.92 -0.64 -3.19
CA SER A 42 -1.74 -1.85 -3.32
C SER A 42 -1.37 -2.67 -4.57
N ARG A 43 -1.11 -2.01 -5.70
CA ARG A 43 -0.63 -2.70 -6.92
C ARG A 43 0.77 -3.27 -6.72
N PHE A 44 1.65 -2.55 -6.06
CA PHE A 44 2.99 -3.05 -5.72
C PHE A 44 2.91 -4.27 -4.78
N ALA A 45 2.10 -4.21 -3.74
CA ALA A 45 1.87 -5.34 -2.84
C ALA A 45 1.32 -6.58 -3.57
N ALA A 46 0.39 -6.36 -4.50
CA ALA A 46 -0.11 -7.42 -5.38
C ALA A 46 0.98 -8.01 -6.30
N ALA A 47 1.91 -7.18 -6.78
CA ALA A 47 3.04 -7.65 -7.58
C ALA A 47 4.03 -8.47 -6.77
N VAL A 48 4.26 -8.11 -5.49
CA VAL A 48 5.14 -8.87 -4.56
C VAL A 48 4.67 -10.32 -4.40
N VAL A 49 3.37 -10.55 -4.28
CA VAL A 49 2.80 -11.89 -4.07
C VAL A 49 2.34 -12.56 -5.37
N CYS A 50 2.50 -11.91 -6.52
CA CYS A 50 2.18 -12.46 -7.84
C CYS A 50 3.21 -13.50 -8.26
N GLN A 51 2.79 -14.65 -8.83
CA GLN A 51 3.71 -15.68 -9.33
C GLN A 51 4.56 -15.21 -10.52
N HIS A 52 3.99 -14.37 -11.38
CA HIS A 52 4.59 -13.95 -12.64
C HIS A 52 4.33 -12.46 -12.88
N PRO A 53 4.92 -11.55 -12.08
CA PRO A 53 4.74 -10.12 -12.31
C PRO A 53 5.28 -9.73 -13.69
N VAL A 54 4.56 -8.86 -14.39
CA VAL A 54 4.93 -8.37 -15.72
C VAL A 54 5.17 -6.87 -15.64
N ASP A 55 6.36 -6.42 -16.03
CA ASP A 55 6.75 -5.00 -15.94
C ASP A 55 6.52 -4.39 -14.55
N GLY A 56 6.79 -5.18 -13.51
CA GLY A 56 6.60 -4.76 -12.11
C GLY A 56 5.16 -4.74 -11.62
N ALA A 57 4.18 -5.14 -12.46
CA ALA A 57 2.77 -5.20 -12.11
C ALA A 57 2.29 -6.64 -11.90
N PRO A 58 1.21 -6.89 -11.13
CA PRO A 58 0.61 -8.20 -11.04
C PRO A 58 0.10 -8.65 -12.41
N CYS A 59 0.32 -9.92 -12.79
CA CYS A 59 -0.07 -10.44 -14.12
C CYS A 59 -1.59 -10.48 -14.35
N GLY A 60 -2.40 -10.47 -13.30
CA GLY A 60 -3.86 -10.46 -13.35
C GLY A 60 -4.53 -11.81 -13.65
N ILE A 61 -3.76 -12.87 -13.98
CA ILE A 61 -4.29 -14.16 -14.45
C ILE A 61 -3.90 -15.37 -13.61
N CYS A 62 -2.80 -15.31 -12.85
CA CYS A 62 -2.37 -16.42 -11.99
C CYS A 62 -3.32 -16.63 -10.80
N GLU A 63 -3.20 -17.77 -10.12
CA GLU A 63 -4.05 -18.11 -8.97
C GLU A 63 -3.90 -17.09 -7.83
N GLU A 64 -2.68 -16.55 -7.62
CA GLU A 64 -2.47 -15.52 -6.59
C GLU A 64 -3.23 -14.23 -6.96
N CYS A 65 -3.18 -13.79 -8.20
CA CYS A 65 -3.96 -12.63 -8.64
C CYS A 65 -5.47 -12.84 -8.47
N LYS A 66 -5.98 -14.04 -8.73
CA LYS A 66 -7.41 -14.36 -8.50
C LYS A 66 -7.77 -14.25 -7.00
N LEU A 67 -6.90 -14.74 -6.11
CA LEU A 67 -7.08 -14.62 -4.66
C LEU A 67 -7.00 -13.16 -4.19
N ILE A 68 -6.08 -12.36 -4.75
CA ILE A 68 -5.99 -10.93 -4.47
C ILE A 68 -7.30 -10.24 -4.85
N PHE A 69 -7.79 -10.42 -6.08
CA PHE A 69 -9.02 -9.78 -6.55
C PHE A 69 -10.28 -10.23 -5.80
N SER A 70 -10.28 -11.41 -5.21
CA SER A 70 -11.36 -11.87 -4.33
C SER A 70 -11.20 -11.45 -2.86
N GLY A 71 -10.11 -10.74 -2.50
CA GLY A 71 -9.81 -10.33 -1.12
C GLY A 71 -9.43 -11.48 -0.18
N ASN A 72 -9.02 -12.63 -0.71
CA ASN A 72 -8.78 -13.85 0.08
C ASN A 72 -7.32 -14.33 0.04
N HIS A 73 -6.37 -13.49 -0.42
CA HIS A 73 -4.96 -13.89 -0.49
C HIS A 73 -4.36 -14.00 0.93
N PRO A 74 -3.86 -15.21 1.35
CA PRO A 74 -3.38 -15.42 2.71
C PRO A 74 -2.07 -14.67 3.03
N ASP A 75 -1.25 -14.41 2.01
CA ASP A 75 0.07 -13.76 2.15
C ASP A 75 0.05 -12.25 1.79
N LEU A 76 -1.14 -11.65 1.63
CA LEU A 76 -1.33 -10.21 1.46
C LEU A 76 -2.25 -9.67 2.56
N ARG A 77 -1.75 -8.72 3.36
CA ARG A 77 -2.51 -8.13 4.46
C ARG A 77 -2.51 -6.61 4.37
N TYR A 78 -3.66 -6.02 4.68
CA TYR A 78 -3.82 -4.58 4.83
C TYR A 78 -4.08 -4.24 6.30
N VAL A 79 -3.41 -3.20 6.78
CA VAL A 79 -3.59 -2.59 8.09
C VAL A 79 -4.00 -1.15 7.84
N LEU A 80 -5.29 -0.88 7.95
CA LEU A 80 -5.87 0.43 7.65
C LEU A 80 -6.56 1.00 8.88
N SER A 81 -6.66 2.33 8.97
CA SER A 81 -7.60 2.97 9.88
C SER A 81 -9.04 2.68 9.45
N GLU A 82 -10.01 2.81 10.36
CA GLU A 82 -11.43 2.59 10.03
C GLU A 82 -11.90 3.52 8.90
N THR A 83 -11.41 4.77 8.90
CA THR A 83 -11.74 5.75 7.86
C THR A 83 -11.23 5.29 6.48
N GLU A 84 -9.98 4.85 6.39
CA GLU A 84 -9.40 4.41 5.12
C GLU A 84 -10.01 3.08 4.64
N ALA A 85 -10.32 2.18 5.55
CA ALA A 85 -11.03 0.95 5.22
C ALA A 85 -12.41 1.21 4.60
N ALA A 86 -13.10 2.26 5.07
CA ALA A 86 -14.39 2.67 4.50
C ALA A 86 -14.26 3.33 3.11
N LEU A 87 -13.15 4.05 2.88
CA LEU A 87 -12.89 4.74 1.60
C LEU A 87 -12.38 3.79 0.52
N HIS A 88 -11.78 2.68 0.91
CA HIS A 88 -11.18 1.69 0.01
C HIS A 88 -11.83 0.30 0.18
N PRO A 89 -13.12 0.13 -0.22
CA PRO A 89 -13.86 -1.13 -0.04
C PRO A 89 -13.48 -2.23 -1.05
N GLU A 90 -12.44 -2.03 -1.83
CA GLU A 90 -11.99 -2.97 -2.86
C GLU A 90 -11.60 -4.34 -2.29
N PRO A 91 -11.73 -5.44 -3.05
CA PRO A 91 -11.52 -6.80 -2.56
C PRO A 91 -10.15 -7.03 -1.90
N TRP A 92 -9.11 -6.33 -2.37
CA TRP A 92 -7.75 -6.44 -1.82
C TRP A 92 -7.57 -5.85 -0.42
N ASN A 93 -8.56 -5.15 0.12
CA ASN A 93 -8.50 -4.57 1.46
C ASN A 93 -8.68 -5.59 2.58
N GLY A 94 -8.92 -6.84 2.24
CA GLY A 94 -9.20 -7.87 3.23
C GLY A 94 -10.57 -7.70 3.90
N LYS A 95 -10.88 -8.59 4.82
CA LYS A 95 -12.13 -8.52 5.61
C LYS A 95 -11.93 -7.53 6.76
N PHE A 96 -12.18 -6.25 6.51
CA PHE A 96 -12.45 -5.33 7.61
C PHE A 96 -13.82 -5.70 8.16
N GLY A 97 -13.89 -5.92 9.47
CA GLY A 97 -15.16 -6.18 10.13
C GLY A 97 -16.20 -5.11 9.77
N GLU A 98 -17.49 -5.44 9.85
CA GLU A 98 -18.56 -4.49 9.57
C GLU A 98 -18.35 -3.20 10.37
N ILE A 99 -18.26 -2.07 9.66
CA ILE A 99 -18.18 -0.75 10.30
C ILE A 99 -19.53 -0.48 10.95
N PRO A 100 -19.60 -0.29 12.28
CA PRO A 100 -20.85 -0.05 12.97
C PRO A 100 -21.54 1.22 12.44
N LYS A 101 -22.79 1.10 12.00
CA LYS A 101 -23.59 2.25 11.57
C LYS A 101 -23.73 3.27 12.70
N GLY A 102 -23.43 4.54 12.44
CA GLY A 102 -23.64 5.65 13.38
C GLY A 102 -22.48 5.92 14.35
N LYS A 103 -21.35 5.22 14.26
CA LYS A 103 -20.12 5.51 15.02
C LYS A 103 -19.16 6.38 14.18
N SER A 104 -18.53 7.36 14.82
CA SER A 104 -17.41 8.09 14.19
C SER A 104 -16.26 7.15 13.94
N LEU A 105 -15.79 7.07 12.68
CA LEU A 105 -14.70 6.20 12.28
C LEU A 105 -13.35 6.72 12.79
N SER A 106 -12.53 5.84 13.33
CA SER A 106 -11.16 6.18 13.75
C SER A 106 -10.29 6.50 12.54
N LYS A 107 -9.53 7.59 12.65
CA LYS A 107 -8.46 7.92 11.68
C LYS A 107 -7.13 7.29 12.05
N GLN A 108 -7.02 6.67 13.21
CA GLN A 108 -5.79 6.05 13.70
C GLN A 108 -5.83 4.54 13.50
N ILE A 109 -4.67 3.98 13.23
CA ILE A 109 -4.44 2.54 13.25
C ILE A 109 -4.41 2.07 14.72
N LEU A 110 -4.97 0.90 15.02
CA LEU A 110 -4.95 0.36 16.38
C LEU A 110 -3.61 -0.33 16.66
N ILE A 111 -3.14 -0.25 17.91
CA ILE A 111 -1.86 -0.86 18.32
C ILE A 111 -1.88 -2.39 18.15
N GLU A 112 -3.03 -3.03 18.39
CA GLU A 112 -3.23 -4.47 18.21
C GLU A 112 -3.05 -4.90 16.76
N GLN A 113 -3.49 -4.06 15.80
CA GLN A 113 -3.29 -4.34 14.37
C GLN A 113 -1.80 -4.34 14.02
N VAL A 114 -1.02 -3.42 14.59
CA VAL A 114 0.43 -3.31 14.35
C VAL A 114 1.19 -4.46 15.02
N ARG A 115 0.86 -4.81 16.25
CA ARG A 115 1.47 -5.94 16.98
C ARG A 115 1.28 -7.26 16.25
N GLY A 116 0.11 -7.49 15.67
CA GLY A 116 -0.20 -8.70 14.89
C GLY A 116 0.59 -8.82 13.57
N ILE A 117 1.32 -7.78 13.13
CA ILE A 117 2.14 -7.82 11.91
C ILE A 117 3.35 -8.75 12.09
N GLY A 118 4.05 -8.63 13.22
CA GLY A 118 5.23 -9.46 13.51
C GLY A 118 4.90 -10.95 13.53
N GLU A 119 3.80 -11.33 14.19
CA GLU A 119 3.31 -12.72 14.21
C GLU A 119 2.92 -13.20 12.80
N TYR A 120 2.18 -12.38 12.06
CA TYR A 120 1.78 -12.71 10.69
C TYR A 120 2.98 -12.92 9.77
N LEU A 121 4.01 -12.09 9.86
CA LEU A 121 5.20 -12.18 9.01
C LEU A 121 6.17 -13.30 9.45
N SER A 122 6.16 -13.71 10.73
CA SER A 122 7.03 -14.78 11.25
C SER A 122 6.64 -16.18 10.80
N VAL A 123 5.40 -16.39 10.38
CA VAL A 123 4.93 -17.68 9.84
C VAL A 123 5.41 -17.81 8.39
N THR A 124 5.80 -18.99 7.94
CA THR A 124 6.19 -19.23 6.53
C THR A 124 5.07 -18.82 5.56
N ALA A 125 5.43 -18.23 4.42
CA ALA A 125 4.46 -17.88 3.39
C ALA A 125 3.68 -19.12 2.94
N HIS A 126 2.35 -18.96 2.77
CA HIS A 126 1.49 -20.11 2.46
C HIS A 126 1.57 -20.53 1.00
N ARG A 127 1.81 -19.59 0.07
CA ARG A 127 1.66 -19.87 -1.37
C ARG A 127 2.84 -19.37 -2.22
N ALA A 128 3.04 -18.06 -2.30
CA ALA A 128 3.96 -17.46 -3.28
C ALA A 128 5.42 -17.36 -2.81
N GLY A 129 5.75 -17.82 -1.61
CA GLY A 129 7.09 -17.62 -1.02
C GLY A 129 7.33 -16.20 -0.53
N HIS A 130 6.44 -15.26 -0.82
CA HIS A 130 6.50 -13.85 -0.44
C HIS A 130 5.27 -13.43 0.34
N ARG A 131 5.45 -12.46 1.24
CA ARG A 131 4.38 -11.83 2.00
C ARG A 131 4.47 -10.33 1.90
N ALA A 132 3.32 -9.69 1.78
CA ALA A 132 3.22 -8.24 1.78
C ALA A 132 2.25 -7.76 2.86
N VAL A 133 2.65 -6.73 3.59
CA VAL A 133 1.76 -6.00 4.51
C VAL A 133 1.76 -4.54 4.09
N VAL A 134 0.57 -4.00 3.82
CA VAL A 134 0.36 -2.59 3.52
C VAL A 134 -0.22 -1.90 4.75
N ILE A 135 0.41 -0.82 5.20
CA ILE A 135 -0.03 -0.02 6.36
C ILE A 135 -0.38 1.39 5.87
N TYR A 136 -1.65 1.82 6.04
CA TYR A 136 -2.11 3.16 5.65
C TYR A 136 -3.22 3.68 6.59
N PRO A 137 -3.14 4.92 7.01
CA PRO A 137 -2.06 5.89 6.83
C PRO A 137 -0.95 5.70 7.89
N ALA A 138 0.29 5.46 7.45
CA ALA A 138 1.40 5.20 8.37
C ALA A 138 1.77 6.42 9.23
N ASP A 139 1.51 7.63 8.74
CA ASP A 139 1.70 8.90 9.44
C ASP A 139 0.67 9.15 10.57
N SER A 140 -0.38 8.33 10.68
CA SER A 140 -1.31 8.36 11.81
C SER A 140 -0.86 7.51 13.00
N MET A 141 0.25 6.77 12.88
CA MET A 141 0.75 5.91 13.95
C MET A 141 1.40 6.72 15.07
N SER A 142 1.09 6.35 16.32
CA SER A 142 1.78 6.86 17.51
C SER A 142 3.22 6.36 17.59
N GLY A 143 4.01 6.94 18.53
CA GLY A 143 5.37 6.48 18.81
C GLY A 143 5.45 5.00 19.21
N ASP A 144 4.50 4.50 20.00
CA ASP A 144 4.44 3.10 20.44
C ASP A 144 4.16 2.15 19.27
N GLN A 145 3.22 2.52 18.39
CA GLN A 145 2.90 1.77 17.19
C GLN A 145 4.09 1.72 16.22
N SER A 146 4.71 2.88 16.01
CA SER A 146 5.92 2.99 15.19
C SER A 146 7.06 2.15 15.75
N SER A 147 7.26 2.17 17.07
CA SER A 147 8.30 1.38 17.75
C SER A 147 8.07 -0.13 17.62
N ALA A 148 6.81 -0.57 17.62
CA ALA A 148 6.48 -1.98 17.43
C ALA A 148 6.88 -2.52 16.05
N LEU A 149 6.98 -1.65 15.02
CA LEU A 149 7.42 -2.03 13.67
C LEU A 149 8.93 -2.07 13.52
N LEU A 150 9.70 -1.37 14.37
CA LEU A 150 11.15 -1.23 14.20
C LEU A 150 11.85 -2.58 14.16
N LYS A 151 11.49 -3.52 15.05
CA LYS A 151 12.08 -4.86 15.06
C LYS A 151 11.89 -5.59 13.72
N THR A 152 10.68 -5.52 13.15
CA THR A 152 10.37 -6.16 11.86
C THR A 152 11.10 -5.49 10.70
N LEU A 153 11.33 -4.16 10.78
CA LEU A 153 12.06 -3.41 9.75
C LEU A 153 13.58 -3.61 9.85
N GLU A 154 14.11 -3.88 11.05
CA GLU A 154 15.51 -4.18 11.28
C GLU A 154 15.90 -5.59 10.81
N GLU A 155 15.04 -6.56 11.12
CA GLU A 155 15.24 -7.97 10.80
C GLU A 155 13.98 -8.52 10.10
N PRO A 156 13.72 -8.10 8.84
CA PRO A 156 12.55 -8.56 8.13
C PRO A 156 12.68 -10.07 7.84
N PRO A 157 11.63 -10.86 8.09
CA PRO A 157 11.62 -12.27 7.72
C PRO A 157 11.84 -12.43 6.20
N GLU A 158 12.47 -13.53 5.81
CA GLU A 158 12.74 -13.82 4.40
C GLU A 158 11.44 -13.81 3.58
N GLY A 159 11.47 -13.14 2.43
CA GLY A 159 10.31 -12.98 1.56
C GLY A 159 9.22 -12.03 2.08
N ALA A 160 9.42 -11.37 3.23
CA ALA A 160 8.46 -10.39 3.77
C ALA A 160 8.77 -8.97 3.31
N VAL A 161 7.75 -8.26 2.82
CA VAL A 161 7.84 -6.85 2.44
C VAL A 161 6.81 -6.04 3.23
N LEU A 162 7.30 -5.08 4.03
CA LEU A 162 6.47 -4.13 4.76
C LEU A 162 6.35 -2.84 3.95
N ILE A 163 5.13 -2.50 3.53
CA ILE A 163 4.82 -1.35 2.68
C ILE A 163 4.08 -0.31 3.52
N LEU A 164 4.80 0.74 3.89
CA LEU A 164 4.25 1.88 4.63
C LEU A 164 3.76 2.92 3.62
N VAL A 165 2.56 3.44 3.83
CA VAL A 165 1.97 4.48 2.98
C VAL A 165 1.65 5.69 3.85
N ALA A 166 2.14 6.87 3.45
CA ALA A 166 1.99 8.09 4.22
C ALA A 166 1.59 9.28 3.34
N ASP A 167 0.72 10.14 3.86
CA ASP A 167 0.36 11.40 3.23
C ASP A 167 1.44 12.46 3.49
N ASP A 168 2.05 12.45 4.70
CA ASP A 168 3.17 13.34 5.09
C ASP A 168 4.36 12.56 5.66
N ILE A 169 5.49 12.58 4.94
CA ILE A 169 6.74 11.95 5.36
C ILE A 169 7.31 12.55 6.66
N ASN A 170 7.01 13.81 6.98
CA ASN A 170 7.56 14.48 8.16
C ASN A 170 6.95 13.93 9.46
N SER A 171 5.75 13.37 9.38
CA SER A 171 5.08 12.69 10.51
C SER A 171 5.59 11.27 10.76
N ILE A 172 6.43 10.73 9.87
CA ILE A 172 7.06 9.42 10.05
C ILE A 172 8.38 9.56 10.83
N LEU A 173 8.56 8.73 11.85
CA LEU A 173 9.78 8.73 12.67
C LEU A 173 11.04 8.55 11.80
N PRO A 174 12.12 9.30 12.07
CA PRO A 174 13.41 9.15 11.36
C PRO A 174 13.96 7.71 11.41
N THR A 175 13.72 7.00 12.50
CA THR A 175 14.14 5.61 12.71
C THR A 175 13.43 4.63 11.76
N ILE A 176 12.17 4.88 11.38
CA ILE A 176 11.46 4.12 10.36
C ILE A 176 11.97 4.50 8.97
N ARG A 177 12.07 5.81 8.69
CA ARG A 177 12.54 6.30 7.38
C ARG A 177 13.91 5.77 6.98
N SER A 178 14.83 5.65 7.94
CA SER A 178 16.19 5.13 7.68
C SER A 178 16.25 3.64 7.34
N ARG A 179 15.16 2.88 7.62
CA ARG A 179 15.06 1.44 7.37
C ARG A 179 14.20 1.08 6.16
N CYS A 180 13.60 2.08 5.51
CA CYS A 180 12.75 1.88 4.36
C CYS A 180 13.38 2.43 3.08
N GLN A 181 13.10 1.79 1.96
CA GLN A 181 13.30 2.40 0.64
C GLN A 181 12.22 3.47 0.43
N LEU A 182 12.65 4.71 0.22
CA LEU A 182 11.75 5.85 0.11
C LEU A 182 11.31 6.03 -1.34
N VAL A 183 10.00 6.04 -1.58
CA VAL A 183 9.40 6.27 -2.90
C VAL A 183 8.44 7.46 -2.82
N ARG A 184 8.85 8.57 -3.41
CA ARG A 184 8.05 9.80 -3.41
C ARG A 184 7.09 9.83 -4.59
N CYS A 185 5.81 10.08 -4.28
CA CYS A 185 4.77 10.39 -5.25
C CYS A 185 4.52 11.89 -5.28
N THR A 186 4.40 12.46 -6.48
CA THR A 186 4.05 13.85 -6.67
C THR A 186 2.62 13.97 -7.18
N PRO A 187 1.86 14.98 -6.75
CA PRO A 187 0.53 15.20 -7.31
C PRO A 187 0.63 15.54 -8.80
N PRO A 188 -0.44 15.29 -9.58
CA PRO A 188 -0.49 15.72 -10.97
C PRO A 188 -0.37 17.24 -11.08
N THR A 189 0.21 17.72 -12.18
CA THR A 189 -0.01 19.10 -12.58
C THR A 189 -1.47 19.27 -12.98
N ARG A 190 -1.97 20.52 -12.97
CA ARG A 190 -3.33 20.80 -13.43
C ARG A 190 -3.62 20.25 -14.83
N GLU A 191 -2.64 20.38 -15.72
CA GLU A 191 -2.73 19.89 -17.10
C GLU A 191 -2.86 18.35 -17.16
N GLN A 192 -2.04 17.64 -16.36
CA GLN A 192 -2.10 16.18 -16.24
C GLN A 192 -3.45 15.72 -15.68
N GLY A 193 -3.95 16.41 -14.64
CA GLY A 193 -5.27 16.12 -14.05
C GLY A 193 -6.39 16.31 -15.07
N ILE A 194 -6.43 17.44 -15.78
CA ILE A 194 -7.43 17.70 -16.81
C ILE A 194 -7.35 16.66 -17.94
N ALA A 195 -6.15 16.34 -18.43
CA ALA A 195 -5.96 15.35 -19.46
C ALA A 195 -6.50 13.96 -19.03
N TYR A 196 -6.20 13.57 -17.79
CA TYR A 196 -6.71 12.31 -17.21
C TYR A 196 -8.24 12.31 -17.11
N LEU A 197 -8.86 13.36 -16.54
CA LEU A 197 -10.32 13.46 -16.42
C LEU A 197 -11.02 13.44 -17.79
N LYS A 198 -10.43 14.09 -18.81
CA LYS A 198 -10.90 14.01 -20.19
C LYS A 198 -10.85 12.57 -20.73
N SER A 199 -9.78 11.83 -20.44
CA SER A 199 -9.65 10.42 -20.85
C SER A 199 -10.71 9.52 -20.19
N GLN A 200 -11.14 9.86 -18.96
CA GLN A 200 -12.21 9.21 -18.22
C GLN A 200 -13.63 9.69 -18.63
N LYS A 201 -13.73 10.57 -19.63
CA LYS A 201 -15.02 11.14 -20.14
C LYS A 201 -15.79 11.92 -19.08
N VAL A 202 -15.13 12.53 -18.12
CA VAL A 202 -15.74 13.44 -17.15
C VAL A 202 -16.22 14.70 -17.87
N ARG A 203 -17.49 15.12 -17.63
CA ARG A 203 -18.15 16.18 -18.39
C ARG A 203 -17.58 17.59 -18.19
N ASN A 204 -17.05 17.89 -17.01
CA ASN A 204 -16.48 19.21 -16.70
C ASN A 204 -15.14 19.06 -15.97
N PRO A 205 -14.07 18.62 -16.68
CA PRO A 205 -12.80 18.30 -16.04
C PRO A 205 -12.08 19.51 -15.43
N GLU A 206 -12.42 20.73 -15.83
CA GLU A 206 -11.82 21.97 -15.31
C GLU A 206 -12.45 22.45 -14.00
N GLY A 207 -13.69 22.02 -13.72
CA GLY A 207 -14.41 22.34 -12.49
C GLY A 207 -14.23 21.33 -11.36
N GLU A 208 -13.59 20.18 -11.64
CA GLU A 208 -13.33 19.10 -10.68
C GLU A 208 -11.91 19.16 -10.05
N LEU A 209 -11.11 20.16 -10.45
CA LEU A 209 -9.74 20.43 -9.99
C LEU A 209 -9.75 21.75 -9.18
#